data_2c8c9569bc9ca7b8779bc36b6cdec9bb
#
_entry.id   2c8c9569bc9ca7b8779bc36b6cdec9bb
#
_cell.length_a   1.000
_cell.length_b   1.000
_cell.length_c   1.000
_cell.angle_alpha   90.00
_cell.angle_beta   90.00
_cell.angle_gamma   90.00
#
_symmetry.space_group_name_H-M   'P 1'
#
loop_
_entity.id
_entity.type
_entity.pdbx_description
1 polymer ?
#
loop_
_entity_poly.entity_id
_entity_poly.type
_entity_poly.pdbx_seq_one_letter_code
_entity_poly.pdbx_strand_id
1 'polypeptide(L)'
;KAQNDAQDKDIMDGKTNKPRTRFIEGQSMNAIWAVRSLGIDPATGNELYLTKDGKTTTEWRTEDQVVCGDGMPKYSGSFGLNMDYRGIFCNVSFYYQFGGQTYNQTLVDRVENAYIALNVDKRIYDSVWRQPGDKVNFAYSAYKTTKPSSRFVQDLDELRLSTLNIGYDFRHHDFVKKIGLERLKASFYMDDVFRLSTVKAERGLTYPFARTYSLSIQATF
;
A
#
# COMPACT_ATOMS: atom_id res chain seq x y z
N LYS A 1 1.16 28.96 -0.18
CA LYS A 1 0.84 29.22 1.23
C LYS A 1 -0.64 28.99 1.50
N ALA A 2 -1.56 29.71 0.87
CA ALA A 2 -3.00 29.58 1.12
C ALA A 2 -3.55 28.14 1.00
N GLN A 3 -3.04 27.34 0.06
CA GLN A 3 -3.44 25.93 -0.07
C GLN A 3 -2.97 25.09 1.12
N ASN A 4 -1.76 25.30 1.61
CA ASN A 4 -1.26 24.60 2.78
C ASN A 4 -2.07 24.97 4.03
N ASP A 5 -2.36 26.27 4.21
CA ASP A 5 -3.15 26.76 5.35
C ASP A 5 -4.57 26.16 5.37
N ALA A 6 -5.22 26.04 4.20
CA ALA A 6 -6.54 25.40 4.07
C ALA A 6 -6.49 23.90 4.44
N GLN A 7 -5.46 23.18 3.99
CA GLN A 7 -5.27 21.77 4.30
C GLN A 7 -5.03 21.55 5.79
N ASP A 8 -4.24 22.40 6.42
CA ASP A 8 -3.97 22.35 7.86
C ASP A 8 -5.25 22.56 8.68
N LYS A 9 -6.10 23.50 8.25
CA LYS A 9 -7.40 23.74 8.88
C LYS A 9 -8.30 22.51 8.80
N ASP A 10 -8.35 21.81 7.66
CA ASP A 10 -9.15 20.59 7.52
C ASP A 10 -8.69 19.46 8.46
N ILE A 11 -7.37 19.36 8.70
CA ILE A 11 -6.83 18.40 9.68
C ILE A 11 -7.18 18.84 11.10
N MET A 12 -7.04 20.11 11.43
CA MET A 12 -7.38 20.64 12.76
C MET A 12 -8.86 20.45 13.08
N ASP A 13 -9.73 20.75 12.11
CA ASP A 13 -11.18 20.61 12.24
C ASP A 13 -11.66 19.13 12.27
N GLY A 14 -10.75 18.15 12.11
CA GLY A 14 -11.07 16.73 12.09
C GLY A 14 -11.78 16.25 10.84
N LYS A 15 -11.80 17.04 9.75
CA LYS A 15 -12.41 16.65 8.48
C LYS A 15 -11.61 15.61 7.73
N THR A 16 -10.32 15.47 8.04
CA THR A 16 -9.44 14.46 7.47
C THR A 16 -8.41 13.98 8.48
N ASN A 17 -8.06 12.71 8.37
CA ASN A 17 -6.99 12.04 9.12
C ASN A 17 -5.82 11.65 8.23
N LYS A 18 -5.81 12.13 6.98
CA LYS A 18 -4.78 11.82 5.98
C LYS A 18 -3.70 12.89 5.97
N PRO A 19 -2.41 12.52 5.85
CA PRO A 19 -1.39 13.48 5.52
C PRO A 19 -1.69 14.12 4.17
N ARG A 20 -1.40 15.40 4.03
CA ARG A 20 -1.62 16.16 2.80
C ARG A 20 -0.32 16.44 2.09
N THR A 21 -0.38 16.54 0.78
CA THR A 21 0.76 17.02 -0.01
C THR A 21 0.99 18.50 0.29
N ARG A 22 2.22 18.83 0.65
CA ARG A 22 2.65 20.22 0.86
C ARG A 22 3.62 20.62 -0.24
N PHE A 23 3.42 21.80 -0.80
CA PHE A 23 4.30 22.36 -1.81
C PHE A 23 5.26 23.36 -1.13
N ILE A 24 6.47 22.90 -0.90
CA ILE A 24 7.54 23.70 -0.27
C ILE A 24 8.76 23.60 -1.18
N GLU A 25 9.34 24.75 -1.49
CA GLU A 25 10.54 24.84 -2.32
C GLU A 25 11.68 24.00 -1.74
N GLY A 26 12.35 23.22 -2.60
CA GLY A 26 13.43 22.31 -2.20
C GLY A 26 12.97 20.98 -1.57
N GLN A 27 11.66 20.73 -1.45
CA GLN A 27 11.13 19.46 -0.94
C GLN A 27 10.51 18.62 -2.05
N SER A 28 10.53 17.30 -1.87
CA SER A 28 9.86 16.37 -2.78
C SER A 28 8.35 16.63 -2.80
N MET A 29 7.75 16.54 -3.98
CA MET A 29 6.28 16.57 -4.12
C MET A 29 5.60 15.34 -3.51
N ASN A 30 6.34 14.26 -3.33
CA ASN A 30 5.87 13.02 -2.70
C ASN A 30 6.23 12.92 -1.22
N ALA A 31 6.76 14.00 -0.64
CA ALA A 31 7.10 14.05 0.78
C ALA A 31 5.85 13.84 1.65
N ILE A 32 5.98 12.95 2.62
CA ILE A 32 4.92 12.63 3.59
C ILE A 32 5.11 13.54 4.79
N TRP A 33 4.19 14.49 4.96
CA TRP A 33 4.21 15.45 6.04
C TRP A 33 3.37 14.96 7.21
N ALA A 34 3.97 14.81 8.37
CA ALA A 34 3.32 14.37 9.60
C ALA A 34 4.03 14.93 10.82
N VAL A 35 3.39 14.88 11.99
CA VAL A 35 4.06 15.19 13.25
C VAL A 35 4.82 13.94 13.71
N ARG A 36 6.04 14.11 14.21
CA ARG A 36 6.82 13.00 14.75
C ARG A 36 6.15 12.43 15.99
N SER A 37 5.94 11.13 15.99
CA SER A 37 5.36 10.38 17.11
C SER A 37 6.44 9.62 17.87
N LEU A 38 6.34 9.62 19.19
CA LEU A 38 7.13 8.79 20.10
C LEU A 38 6.39 7.51 20.51
N GLY A 39 5.19 7.29 19.94
CA GLY A 39 4.34 6.14 20.25
C GLY A 39 3.21 6.49 21.22
N ILE A 40 2.59 5.46 21.76
CA ILE A 40 1.48 5.58 22.70
C ILE A 40 2.03 5.53 24.12
N ASP A 41 1.66 6.49 24.94
CA ASP A 41 1.98 6.50 26.37
C ASP A 41 1.27 5.34 27.07
N PRO A 42 1.99 4.38 27.65
CA PRO A 42 1.38 3.26 28.34
C PRO A 42 0.51 3.65 29.53
N ALA A 43 0.78 4.80 30.16
CA ALA A 43 0.04 5.24 31.34
C ALA A 43 -1.32 5.84 31.00
N THR A 44 -1.40 6.58 29.89
CA THR A 44 -2.60 7.38 29.55
C THR A 44 -3.30 6.93 28.28
N GLY A 45 -2.64 6.14 27.41
CA GLY A 45 -3.14 5.75 26.10
C GLY A 45 -3.14 6.86 25.04
N ASN A 46 -2.60 8.04 25.39
CA ASN A 46 -2.47 9.14 24.45
C ASN A 46 -1.21 8.98 23.58
N GLU A 47 -1.28 9.45 22.35
CA GLU A 47 -0.10 9.54 21.51
C GLU A 47 0.80 10.69 21.98
N LEU A 48 2.10 10.40 22.07
CA LEU A 48 3.13 11.37 22.40
C LEU A 48 3.77 11.88 21.12
N TYR A 49 3.78 13.19 20.96
CA TYR A 49 4.38 13.87 19.81
C TYR A 49 5.68 14.56 20.20
N LEU A 50 6.57 14.67 19.22
CA LEU A 50 7.80 15.43 19.34
C LEU A 50 7.65 16.75 18.57
N THR A 51 7.73 17.86 19.27
CA THR A 51 7.72 19.20 18.67
C THR A 51 8.99 19.44 17.85
N LYS A 52 9.00 20.48 17.00
CA LYS A 52 10.23 20.90 16.28
C LYS A 52 11.37 21.27 17.21
N ASP A 53 11.04 21.79 18.39
CA ASP A 53 12.01 22.18 19.42
C ASP A 53 12.51 21.00 20.26
N GLY A 54 12.10 19.78 19.94
CA GLY A 54 12.53 18.56 20.64
C GLY A 54 11.81 18.30 21.96
N LYS A 55 10.70 18.98 22.26
CA LYS A 55 9.90 18.76 23.47
C LYS A 55 8.80 17.72 23.21
N THR A 56 8.48 16.94 24.22
CA THR A 56 7.36 15.98 24.17
C THR A 56 6.04 16.66 24.52
N THR A 57 5.00 16.38 23.77
CA THR A 57 3.62 16.86 24.01
C THR A 57 2.61 15.80 23.64
N THR A 58 1.43 15.88 24.23
CA THR A 58 0.25 15.08 23.84
C THR A 58 -0.67 15.82 22.86
N GLU A 59 -0.36 17.10 22.59
CA GLU A 59 -1.14 17.94 21.70
C GLU A 59 -0.54 17.92 20.30
N TRP A 60 -1.34 17.53 19.31
CA TRP A 60 -0.95 17.60 17.92
C TRP A 60 -1.04 19.03 17.40
N ARG A 61 0.02 19.54 16.79
CA ARG A 61 0.09 20.88 16.25
C ARG A 61 0.54 20.87 14.80
N THR A 62 -0.07 21.74 14.02
CA THR A 62 0.24 21.88 12.59
C THR A 62 1.67 22.34 12.34
N GLU A 63 2.17 23.24 13.19
CA GLU A 63 3.53 23.80 13.12
C GLU A 63 4.62 22.75 13.35
N ASP A 64 4.31 21.65 14.04
CA ASP A 64 5.24 20.57 14.32
C ASP A 64 5.36 19.53 13.20
N GLN A 65 4.62 19.70 12.11
CA GLN A 65 4.72 18.82 10.95
C GLN A 65 6.09 18.95 10.28
N VAL A 66 6.70 17.81 9.99
CA VAL A 66 7.99 17.68 9.31
C VAL A 66 7.87 16.61 8.23
N VAL A 67 8.84 16.55 7.33
CA VAL A 67 8.95 15.42 6.38
C VAL A 67 9.32 14.17 7.18
N CYS A 68 8.41 13.20 7.22
CA CYS A 68 8.59 11.92 7.89
C CYS A 68 8.90 10.78 6.93
N GLY A 69 8.80 11.04 5.64
CA GLY A 69 9.08 10.07 4.59
C GLY A 69 8.90 10.65 3.20
N ASP A 70 9.26 9.86 2.19
CA ASP A 70 9.05 10.18 0.78
C ASP A 70 8.43 8.98 0.07
N GLY A 71 7.29 9.22 -0.60
CA GLY A 71 6.60 8.20 -1.39
C GLY A 71 7.33 7.82 -2.68
N MET A 72 8.37 8.56 -3.08
CA MET A 72 9.16 8.27 -4.26
C MET A 72 10.15 7.13 -3.97
N PRO A 73 10.06 5.98 -4.67
CA PRO A 73 11.06 4.94 -4.49
C PRO A 73 12.43 5.41 -5.03
N LYS A 74 13.51 5.04 -4.33
CA LYS A 74 14.89 5.33 -4.78
C LYS A 74 15.25 4.50 -5.99
N TYR A 75 14.73 3.28 -6.05
CA TYR A 75 14.94 2.35 -7.15
C TYR A 75 13.60 1.72 -7.53
N SER A 76 13.30 1.78 -8.82
CA SER A 76 12.13 1.09 -9.38
C SER A 76 12.39 0.66 -10.81
N GLY A 77 11.76 -0.41 -11.21
CA GLY A 77 11.90 -0.92 -12.57
C GLY A 77 11.10 -2.18 -12.79
N SER A 78 11.24 -2.71 -13.99
CA SER A 78 10.66 -3.99 -14.37
C SER A 78 11.67 -4.84 -15.10
N PHE A 79 11.56 -6.14 -14.95
CA PHE A 79 12.29 -7.11 -15.74
C PHE A 79 11.37 -8.26 -16.11
N GLY A 80 11.65 -8.90 -17.23
CA GLY A 80 10.85 -10.01 -17.72
C GLY A 80 11.69 -11.15 -18.23
N LEU A 81 11.10 -12.32 -18.28
CA LEU A 81 11.66 -13.52 -18.85
C LEU A 81 10.70 -14.08 -19.89
N ASN A 82 11.24 -14.31 -21.10
CA ASN A 82 10.52 -14.97 -22.17
C ASN A 82 11.23 -16.29 -22.48
N MET A 83 10.51 -17.38 -22.42
CA MET A 83 10.99 -18.72 -22.70
C MET A 83 10.12 -19.35 -23.77
N ASP A 84 10.75 -20.03 -24.72
CA ASP A 84 10.06 -20.86 -25.72
C ASP A 84 10.86 -22.17 -25.86
N TYR A 85 10.19 -23.28 -25.66
CA TYR A 85 10.79 -24.58 -25.75
C TYR A 85 9.78 -25.61 -26.28
N ARG A 86 10.04 -26.15 -27.47
CA ARG A 86 9.22 -27.19 -28.11
C ARG A 86 7.72 -26.88 -28.17
N GLY A 87 7.38 -25.61 -28.41
CA GLY A 87 6.01 -25.11 -28.47
C GLY A 87 5.44 -24.64 -27.13
N ILE A 88 6.04 -24.99 -26.00
CA ILE A 88 5.69 -24.35 -24.72
C ILE A 88 6.30 -22.96 -24.69
N PHE A 89 5.50 -21.95 -24.44
CA PHE A 89 6.01 -20.60 -24.21
C PHE A 89 5.58 -20.10 -22.84
N CYS A 90 6.43 -19.31 -22.22
CA CYS A 90 6.19 -18.68 -20.92
C CYS A 90 6.76 -17.27 -20.95
N ASN A 91 5.90 -16.29 -20.70
CA ASN A 91 6.30 -14.89 -20.55
C ASN A 91 5.94 -14.43 -19.15
N VAL A 92 6.92 -13.93 -18.44
CA VAL A 92 6.79 -13.50 -17.04
C VAL A 92 7.31 -12.09 -16.92
N SER A 93 6.58 -11.22 -16.23
CA SER A 93 7.00 -9.85 -15.97
C SER A 93 6.97 -9.54 -14.49
N PHE A 94 8.07 -9.04 -13.98
CA PHE A 94 8.22 -8.59 -12.61
C PHE A 94 8.31 -7.07 -12.57
N TYR A 95 7.76 -6.49 -11.52
CA TYR A 95 7.96 -5.10 -11.13
C TYR A 95 8.59 -5.07 -9.74
N TYR A 96 9.54 -4.15 -9.53
CA TYR A 96 10.13 -3.93 -8.22
C TYR A 96 10.23 -2.44 -7.90
N GLN A 97 10.14 -2.13 -6.62
CA GLN A 97 10.44 -0.81 -6.07
C GLN A 97 11.05 -0.94 -4.67
N PHE A 98 12.04 -0.09 -4.38
CA PHE A 98 12.75 -0.10 -3.10
C PHE A 98 13.08 1.31 -2.64
N GLY A 99 13.12 1.48 -1.30
CA GLY A 99 13.56 2.70 -0.64
C GLY A 99 12.58 3.86 -0.71
N GLY A 100 11.32 3.59 -1.05
CA GLY A 100 10.20 4.51 -0.87
C GLY A 100 9.52 4.30 0.47
N GLN A 101 8.65 5.23 0.85
CA GLN A 101 7.84 5.14 2.05
C GLN A 101 6.38 5.38 1.74
N THR A 102 5.49 4.90 2.59
CA THR A 102 4.06 5.12 2.45
C THR A 102 3.41 5.41 3.78
N TYR A 103 2.39 6.24 3.76
CA TYR A 103 1.53 6.43 4.91
C TYR A 103 0.43 5.36 4.88
N ASN A 104 0.43 4.46 5.87
CA ASN A 104 -0.51 3.35 5.92
C ASN A 104 -1.87 3.80 6.46
N GLN A 105 -2.68 4.41 5.57
CA GLN A 105 -4.00 4.89 5.90
C GLN A 105 -4.95 3.78 6.40
N THR A 106 -4.73 2.53 5.99
CA THR A 106 -5.55 1.41 6.43
C THR A 106 -5.41 1.16 7.93
N LEU A 107 -4.20 1.31 8.49
CA LEU A 107 -4.00 1.21 9.94
C LEU A 107 -4.75 2.29 10.70
N VAL A 108 -4.80 3.51 10.15
CA VAL A 108 -5.57 4.61 10.73
C VAL A 108 -7.05 4.32 10.71
N ASP A 109 -7.59 3.99 9.53
CA ASP A 109 -9.05 3.92 9.33
C ASP A 109 -9.67 2.61 9.82
N ARG A 110 -8.92 1.50 9.77
CA ARG A 110 -9.45 0.16 10.06
C ARG A 110 -8.98 -0.44 11.38
N VAL A 111 -7.93 0.11 11.97
CA VAL A 111 -7.41 -0.36 13.26
C VAL A 111 -7.64 0.71 14.33
N GLU A 112 -7.04 1.88 14.21
CA GLU A 112 -7.12 2.89 15.27
C GLU A 112 -8.48 3.62 15.31
N ASN A 113 -9.01 4.05 14.18
CA ASN A 113 -10.33 4.70 14.06
C ASN A 113 -11.43 3.72 13.64
N ALA A 114 -11.25 2.41 13.90
CA ALA A 114 -12.24 1.44 13.49
C ALA A 114 -13.61 1.69 14.13
N TYR A 115 -14.65 1.63 13.30
CA TYR A 115 -16.02 1.73 13.79
C TYR A 115 -16.45 0.37 14.34
N ILE A 116 -16.47 0.25 15.66
CA ILE A 116 -16.67 -1.02 16.38
C ILE A 116 -18.05 -1.67 16.20
N ALA A 117 -19.03 -0.94 15.67
CA ALA A 117 -20.35 -1.49 15.34
C ALA A 117 -20.37 -2.29 14.03
N LEU A 118 -19.27 -2.27 13.26
CA LEU A 118 -19.09 -3.05 12.03
C LEU A 118 -18.04 -4.13 12.24
N ASN A 119 -17.79 -4.96 11.20
CA ASN A 119 -16.68 -5.89 11.22
C ASN A 119 -15.35 -5.15 11.31
N VAL A 120 -14.62 -5.40 12.37
CA VAL A 120 -13.35 -4.73 12.67
C VAL A 120 -12.15 -5.63 12.36
N ASP A 121 -10.98 -5.00 12.19
CA ASP A 121 -9.72 -5.70 11.98
C ASP A 121 -9.29 -6.44 13.27
N LYS A 122 -8.78 -7.67 13.11
CA LYS A 122 -8.28 -8.49 14.21
C LYS A 122 -7.22 -7.78 15.08
N ARG A 123 -6.42 -6.92 14.48
CA ARG A 123 -5.36 -6.16 15.16
C ARG A 123 -5.88 -5.26 16.29
N ILE A 124 -7.16 -4.87 16.26
CA ILE A 124 -7.79 -4.11 17.35
C ILE A 124 -7.74 -4.88 18.68
N TYR A 125 -7.78 -6.21 18.61
CA TYR A 125 -7.84 -7.04 19.83
C TYR A 125 -6.55 -6.97 20.63
N ASP A 126 -5.38 -6.99 19.98
CA ASP A 126 -4.09 -7.17 20.65
C ASP A 126 -3.19 -5.93 20.60
N SER A 127 -3.55 -4.92 19.81
CA SER A 127 -2.64 -3.81 19.48
C SER A 127 -3.14 -2.43 19.86
N VAL A 128 -4.34 -2.32 20.42
CA VAL A 128 -4.95 -1.04 20.87
C VAL A 128 -4.88 -0.94 22.39
N TRP A 129 -4.53 0.22 22.90
CA TRP A 129 -4.44 0.51 24.33
C TRP A 129 -5.83 0.40 25.00
N ARG A 130 -5.89 -0.24 26.18
CA ARG A 130 -7.13 -0.46 26.95
C ARG A 130 -7.02 -0.07 28.39
N GLN A 131 -5.84 -0.27 28.99
CA GLN A 131 -5.62 0.00 30.41
C GLN A 131 -4.19 0.49 30.66
N PRO A 132 -3.97 1.24 31.77
CA PRO A 132 -2.65 1.66 32.16
C PRO A 132 -1.67 0.50 32.28
N GLY A 133 -0.51 0.67 31.62
CA GLY A 133 0.54 -0.36 31.53
C GLY A 133 0.60 -1.09 30.19
N ASP A 134 -0.40 -0.97 29.32
CA ASP A 134 -0.41 -1.58 28.00
C ASP A 134 0.65 -0.93 27.09
N LYS A 135 1.58 -1.74 26.59
CA LYS A 135 2.58 -1.34 25.60
C LYS A 135 2.10 -1.74 24.21
N VAL A 136 1.47 -0.84 23.54
CA VAL A 136 0.78 -1.09 22.25
C VAL A 136 1.10 -0.03 21.21
N ASN A 137 0.77 -0.34 19.95
CA ASN A 137 1.06 0.53 18.82
C ASN A 137 -0.06 1.51 18.45
N PHE A 138 -1.28 1.29 18.96
CA PHE A 138 -2.46 2.08 18.60
C PHE A 138 -3.15 2.64 19.84
N ALA A 139 -3.54 3.92 19.74
CA ALA A 139 -4.32 4.57 20.79
C ALA A 139 -5.76 4.04 20.79
N TYR A 140 -6.41 4.10 21.96
CA TYR A 140 -7.85 3.90 22.01
C TYR A 140 -8.56 5.17 21.53
N SER A 141 -9.12 5.09 20.33
CA SER A 141 -9.64 6.26 19.61
C SER A 141 -11.18 6.26 19.48
N ALA A 142 -11.91 5.71 20.46
CA ALA A 142 -13.37 5.54 20.36
C ALA A 142 -14.14 6.82 19.96
N TYR A 143 -13.56 8.01 20.18
CA TYR A 143 -14.23 9.30 19.91
C TYR A 143 -13.29 10.40 19.38
N LYS A 144 -12.06 10.07 19.03
CA LYS A 144 -11.08 11.06 18.56
C LYS A 144 -10.59 10.67 17.16
N THR A 145 -10.63 11.62 16.24
CA THR A 145 -10.00 11.43 14.92
C THR A 145 -8.47 11.43 15.09
N THR A 146 -7.83 10.32 14.76
CA THR A 146 -6.36 10.23 14.74
C THR A 146 -5.78 11.25 13.77
N LYS A 147 -4.81 12.01 14.24
CA LYS A 147 -4.12 13.02 13.43
C LYS A 147 -2.92 12.40 12.69
N PRO A 148 -2.51 12.96 11.54
CA PRO A 148 -1.35 12.45 10.81
C PRO A 148 -0.06 12.48 11.63
N SER A 149 0.51 11.29 11.89
CA SER A 149 1.75 11.14 12.64
C SER A 149 2.71 10.16 11.95
N SER A 150 3.99 10.25 12.30
CA SER A 150 5.03 9.40 11.71
C SER A 150 4.86 7.92 12.03
N ARG A 151 4.03 7.57 13.02
CA ARG A 151 3.75 6.20 13.44
C ARG A 151 3.14 5.34 12.33
N PHE A 152 2.47 5.96 11.37
CA PHE A 152 1.85 5.30 10.23
C PHE A 152 2.69 5.36 8.95
N VAL A 153 3.86 6.00 9.00
CA VAL A 153 4.81 5.99 7.88
C VAL A 153 5.61 4.70 7.92
N GLN A 154 5.60 3.94 6.84
CA GLN A 154 6.25 2.64 6.73
C GLN A 154 7.12 2.61 5.47
N ASP A 155 8.25 1.91 5.54
CA ASP A 155 9.09 1.66 4.38
C ASP A 155 8.36 0.71 3.42
N LEU A 156 8.32 1.09 2.14
CA LEU A 156 7.63 0.35 1.09
C LEU A 156 8.63 -0.22 0.09
N ASP A 157 9.01 -1.45 0.36
CA ASP A 157 9.76 -2.27 -0.59
C ASP A 157 8.81 -3.33 -1.18
N GLU A 158 8.85 -3.48 -2.50
CA GLU A 158 7.93 -4.36 -3.20
C GLU A 158 8.60 -5.10 -4.34
N LEU A 159 8.31 -6.38 -4.44
CA LEU A 159 8.52 -7.21 -5.63
C LEU A 159 7.19 -7.84 -6.03
N ARG A 160 6.77 -7.59 -7.25
CA ARG A 160 5.49 -8.09 -7.77
C ARG A 160 5.70 -8.88 -9.06
N LEU A 161 5.13 -10.07 -9.13
CA LEU A 161 4.92 -10.78 -10.38
C LEU A 161 3.66 -10.20 -11.03
N SER A 162 3.90 -9.28 -11.99
CA SER A 162 2.82 -8.47 -12.60
C SER A 162 1.99 -9.28 -13.57
N THR A 163 2.66 -10.02 -14.46
CA THR A 163 1.98 -10.83 -15.47
C THR A 163 2.63 -12.20 -15.61
N LEU A 164 1.80 -13.19 -15.85
CA LEU A 164 2.19 -14.53 -16.23
C LEU A 164 1.37 -14.91 -17.46
N ASN A 165 2.04 -15.25 -18.57
CA ASN A 165 1.43 -15.81 -19.75
C ASN A 165 2.13 -17.11 -20.10
N ILE A 166 1.42 -18.21 -19.99
CA ILE A 166 1.92 -19.57 -20.27
C ILE A 166 1.04 -20.21 -21.33
N GLY A 167 1.62 -20.86 -22.29
CA GLY A 167 0.82 -21.51 -23.30
C GLY A 167 1.58 -22.49 -24.16
N TYR A 168 0.86 -23.05 -25.12
CA TYR A 168 1.37 -24.03 -26.05
C TYR A 168 1.01 -23.66 -27.49
N ASP A 169 1.99 -23.72 -28.38
CA ASP A 169 1.86 -23.53 -29.82
C ASP A 169 1.90 -24.89 -30.51
N PHE A 170 0.77 -25.30 -31.03
CA PHE A 170 0.57 -26.62 -31.66
C PHE A 170 1.04 -26.69 -33.12
N ARG A 171 1.74 -25.66 -33.64
CA ARG A 171 2.16 -25.58 -35.06
C ARG A 171 2.91 -26.81 -35.58
N HIS A 172 3.59 -27.57 -34.71
CA HIS A 172 4.36 -28.75 -35.08
C HIS A 172 3.58 -30.03 -35.01
N HIS A 173 2.28 -29.99 -34.68
CA HIS A 173 1.45 -31.18 -34.58
C HIS A 173 0.62 -31.38 -35.85
N ASP A 174 0.69 -32.57 -36.41
CA ASP A 174 0.01 -32.93 -37.68
C ASP A 174 -1.51 -32.78 -37.60
N PHE A 175 -2.13 -32.89 -36.43
CA PHE A 175 -3.57 -32.73 -36.28
C PHE A 175 -4.02 -31.30 -36.63
N VAL A 176 -3.20 -30.27 -36.42
CA VAL A 176 -3.52 -28.87 -36.76
C VAL A 176 -3.75 -28.73 -38.25
N LYS A 177 -2.87 -29.31 -39.05
CA LYS A 177 -3.02 -29.36 -40.54
C LYS A 177 -4.22 -30.18 -40.97
N LYS A 178 -4.51 -31.30 -40.29
CA LYS A 178 -5.65 -32.17 -40.62
C LYS A 178 -6.99 -31.48 -40.45
N ILE A 179 -7.10 -30.52 -39.53
CA ILE A 179 -8.32 -29.74 -39.30
C ILE A 179 -8.37 -28.44 -40.11
N GLY A 180 -7.41 -28.24 -41.03
CA GLY A 180 -7.38 -27.09 -41.95
C GLY A 180 -6.82 -25.79 -41.33
N LEU A 181 -6.10 -25.90 -40.20
CA LEU A 181 -5.45 -24.73 -39.57
C LEU A 181 -3.97 -24.70 -39.93
N GLU A 182 -3.45 -23.49 -40.15
CA GLU A 182 -2.01 -23.24 -40.23
C GLU A 182 -1.35 -23.22 -38.86
N ARG A 183 -2.05 -22.67 -37.89
CA ARG A 183 -1.55 -22.57 -36.52
C ARG A 183 -2.67 -22.62 -35.49
N LEU A 184 -2.41 -23.32 -34.41
CA LEU A 184 -3.26 -23.30 -33.22
C LEU A 184 -2.40 -22.99 -32.00
N LYS A 185 -2.82 -22.03 -31.18
CA LYS A 185 -2.14 -21.61 -29.96
C LYS A 185 -3.14 -21.51 -28.83
N ALA A 186 -2.82 -22.12 -27.70
CA ALA A 186 -3.58 -21.96 -26.47
C ALA A 186 -2.72 -21.28 -25.42
N SER A 187 -3.27 -20.33 -24.69
CA SER A 187 -2.54 -19.64 -23.63
C SER A 187 -3.42 -19.33 -22.43
N PHE A 188 -2.80 -19.42 -21.28
CA PHE A 188 -3.32 -18.99 -20.00
C PHE A 188 -2.62 -17.71 -19.58
N TYR A 189 -3.39 -16.69 -19.23
CA TYR A 189 -2.91 -15.40 -18.81
C TYR A 189 -3.45 -15.04 -17.44
N MET A 190 -2.59 -14.50 -16.61
CA MET A 190 -2.92 -14.04 -15.27
C MET A 190 -2.16 -12.76 -14.94
N ASP A 191 -2.89 -11.77 -14.43
CA ASP A 191 -2.32 -10.54 -13.87
C ASP A 191 -2.24 -10.63 -12.36
N ASP A 192 -1.33 -9.83 -11.79
CA ASP A 192 -1.18 -9.63 -10.35
C ASP A 192 -1.07 -10.97 -9.59
N VAL A 193 -0.18 -11.81 -10.08
CA VAL A 193 -0.04 -13.22 -9.65
C VAL A 193 0.34 -13.30 -8.18
N PHE A 194 1.40 -12.59 -7.76
CA PHE A 194 1.75 -12.43 -6.36
C PHE A 194 2.48 -11.10 -6.12
N ARG A 195 2.52 -10.72 -4.85
CA ARG A 195 3.15 -9.51 -4.36
C ARG A 195 3.86 -9.81 -3.04
N LEU A 196 5.15 -9.54 -3.00
CA LEU A 196 5.95 -9.49 -1.79
C LEU A 196 6.16 -8.02 -1.44
N SER A 197 5.79 -7.61 -0.25
CA SER A 197 5.89 -6.21 0.17
C SER A 197 6.11 -6.13 1.67
N THR A 198 6.92 -5.15 2.09
CA THR A 198 7.11 -4.80 3.51
C THR A 198 5.83 -4.27 4.13
N VAL A 199 5.01 -3.58 3.33
CA VAL A 199 3.68 -3.11 3.75
C VAL A 199 2.62 -4.07 3.24
N LYS A 200 1.80 -4.60 4.15
CA LYS A 200 0.70 -5.48 3.78
C LYS A 200 -0.27 -4.77 2.85
N ALA A 201 -0.40 -5.26 1.62
CA ALA A 201 -1.39 -4.79 0.67
C ALA A 201 -2.77 -5.32 1.07
N GLU A 202 -3.59 -4.48 1.65
CA GLU A 202 -4.94 -4.81 2.04
C GLU A 202 -5.89 -4.57 0.87
N ARG A 203 -6.25 -5.66 0.19
CA ARG A 203 -7.12 -5.64 -1.00
C ARG A 203 -8.56 -5.91 -0.61
N GLY A 204 -9.50 -5.37 -1.37
CA GLY A 204 -10.92 -5.64 -1.18
C GLY A 204 -11.56 -4.88 -0.02
N LEU A 205 -10.95 -3.81 0.47
CA LEU A 205 -11.52 -2.99 1.54
C LEU A 205 -12.74 -2.18 1.09
N THR A 206 -12.74 -1.73 -0.16
CA THR A 206 -13.85 -0.93 -0.74
C THR A 206 -14.66 -1.76 -1.71
N TYR A 207 -13.98 -2.57 -2.53
CA TYR A 207 -14.60 -3.50 -3.47
C TYR A 207 -14.00 -4.89 -3.28
N PRO A 208 -14.77 -5.98 -3.49
CA PRO A 208 -14.23 -7.33 -3.44
C PRO A 208 -13.04 -7.47 -4.38
N PHE A 209 -11.94 -8.01 -3.88
CA PHE A 209 -10.78 -8.30 -4.71
C PHE A 209 -10.98 -9.66 -5.39
N ALA A 210 -10.99 -9.65 -6.71
CA ALA A 210 -11.01 -10.87 -7.52
C ALA A 210 -9.73 -10.96 -8.35
N ARG A 211 -9.16 -12.16 -8.44
CA ARG A 211 -8.11 -12.47 -9.41
C ARG A 211 -8.75 -12.83 -10.73
N THR A 212 -8.20 -12.28 -11.82
CA THR A 212 -8.67 -12.55 -13.17
C THR A 212 -7.76 -13.58 -13.84
N TYR A 213 -8.37 -14.60 -14.39
CA TYR A 213 -7.72 -15.61 -15.19
C TYR A 213 -8.32 -15.58 -16.58
N SER A 214 -7.50 -15.56 -17.59
CA SER A 214 -7.93 -15.58 -18.98
C SER A 214 -7.36 -16.78 -19.71
N LEU A 215 -8.22 -17.51 -20.42
CA LEU A 215 -7.83 -18.55 -21.35
C LEU A 215 -8.04 -18.03 -22.77
N SER A 216 -7.02 -18.11 -23.60
CA SER A 216 -7.07 -17.67 -24.98
C SER A 216 -6.73 -18.84 -25.91
N ILE A 217 -7.53 -18.97 -26.97
CA ILE A 217 -7.26 -19.90 -28.06
C ILE A 217 -7.20 -19.08 -29.34
N GLN A 218 -6.09 -19.17 -30.05
CA GLN A 218 -5.85 -18.47 -31.31
C GLN A 218 -5.69 -19.50 -32.42
N ALA A 219 -6.54 -19.41 -33.43
CA ALA A 219 -6.49 -20.23 -34.63
C ALA A 219 -6.15 -19.35 -35.83
N THR A 220 -5.23 -19.81 -36.69
CA THR A 220 -4.88 -19.20 -37.97
C THR A 220 -5.20 -20.18 -39.07
N PHE A 221 -5.92 -19.73 -40.12
CA PHE A 221 -6.39 -20.50 -41.29
C PHE A 221 -5.51 -20.22 -42.48
#